data_450767728b50648cdf871426cf63f751
#
_entry.id   450767728b50648cdf871426cf63f751
#
_cell.length_a   1.000
_cell.length_b   1.000
_cell.length_c   1.000
_cell.angle_alpha   90.00
_cell.angle_beta   90.00
_cell.angle_gamma   90.00
#
_symmetry.space_group_name_H-M   'P 1'
#
loop_
_entity.id
_entity.type
_entity.pdbx_description
1 polymer ?
#
loop_
_entity_poly.entity_id
_entity_poly.type
_entity_poly.pdbx_seq_one_letter_code
_entity_poly.pdbx_strand_id
1 'polypeptide(L)'
;MELLHSVVAEELAALNAQWGNTPLEEAALAVAHPFLTGDHQMLVSGGRRAEICYVMHRGDPVGGVLLHIKTFYPPGAFRLPTGGIHTGEAVAATLAREIFEETGLTVGDGPDKVEVQRFLGVLAYTLRHPQLGDAPFATYHFLVRMPDAATLAPQDPEESIGGWQWRPATELDAIADRLERVGEDSSVWADWGRFRVLSHRFVARQLA
;
A
#
# COMPACT_ATOMS: atom_id res chain seq x y z
N MET A 1 -22.83 -9.29 8.77
CA MET A 1 -21.36 -9.29 8.77
C MET A 1 -20.93 -9.64 7.35
N GLU A 2 -21.09 -8.65 6.46
CA GLU A 2 -20.88 -8.75 5.00
C GLU A 2 -19.67 -7.89 4.56
N LEU A 3 -18.69 -7.72 5.44
CA LEU A 3 -17.60 -6.74 5.30
C LEU A 3 -16.44 -7.18 4.42
N LEU A 4 -16.52 -8.31 3.74
CA LEU A 4 -15.31 -8.92 3.19
C LEU A 4 -15.33 -9.15 1.68
N HIS A 5 -16.10 -8.39 0.90
CA HIS A 5 -16.04 -8.52 -0.57
C HIS A 5 -14.66 -8.19 -1.17
N SER A 6 -13.79 -7.47 -0.42
CA SER A 6 -12.43 -7.11 -0.84
C SER A 6 -11.38 -8.08 -0.32
N VAL A 7 -11.68 -8.83 0.75
CA VAL A 7 -10.80 -9.85 1.34
C VAL A 7 -11.36 -11.22 0.99
N VAL A 8 -10.62 -11.99 0.22
CA VAL A 8 -10.98 -13.37 -0.14
C VAL A 8 -10.53 -14.29 0.97
N ALA A 9 -11.49 -15.00 1.60
CA ALA A 9 -11.22 -15.81 2.79
C ALA A 9 -10.18 -16.90 2.55
N GLU A 10 -10.23 -17.56 1.40
CA GLU A 10 -9.29 -18.61 1.01
C GLU A 10 -7.87 -18.05 0.80
N GLU A 11 -7.75 -16.85 0.22
CA GLU A 11 -6.46 -16.16 0.06
C GLU A 11 -5.85 -15.79 1.41
N LEU A 12 -6.65 -15.21 2.30
CA LEU A 12 -6.20 -14.86 3.64
C LEU A 12 -5.78 -16.11 4.43
N ALA A 13 -6.54 -17.20 4.33
CA ALA A 13 -6.20 -18.49 4.94
C ALA A 13 -4.87 -19.04 4.41
N ALA A 14 -4.63 -18.96 3.09
CA ALA A 14 -3.37 -19.39 2.48
C ALA A 14 -2.18 -18.53 2.94
N LEU A 15 -2.35 -17.19 3.01
CA LEU A 15 -1.34 -16.29 3.54
C LEU A 15 -1.04 -16.57 5.02
N ASN A 16 -2.06 -16.79 5.84
CA ASN A 16 -1.88 -17.15 7.25
C ASN A 16 -1.24 -18.53 7.44
N ALA A 17 -1.51 -19.50 6.57
CA ALA A 17 -0.84 -20.80 6.58
C ALA A 17 0.66 -20.68 6.26
N GLN A 18 1.03 -19.77 5.40
CA GLN A 18 2.42 -19.55 5.00
C GLN A 18 3.20 -18.68 6.01
N TRP A 19 2.57 -17.64 6.55
CA TRP A 19 3.23 -16.57 7.31
C TRP A 19 2.84 -16.52 8.79
N GLY A 20 1.92 -17.39 9.25
CA GLY A 20 1.33 -17.34 10.57
C GLY A 20 0.09 -16.43 10.64
N ASN A 21 -0.65 -16.54 11.75
CA ASN A 21 -1.83 -15.70 11.95
C ASN A 21 -1.43 -14.24 12.09
N THR A 22 -1.97 -13.42 11.20
CA THR A 22 -1.71 -11.99 11.14
C THR A 22 -2.97 -11.19 11.48
N PRO A 23 -2.83 -9.92 11.91
CA PRO A 23 -3.99 -9.10 12.20
C PRO A 23 -4.83 -8.82 10.95
N LEU A 24 -6.14 -8.91 11.13
CA LEU A 24 -7.14 -8.34 10.24
C LEU A 24 -7.82 -7.22 11.03
N GLU A 25 -7.50 -5.97 10.68
CA GLU A 25 -8.07 -4.79 11.30
C GLU A 25 -9.13 -4.17 10.39
N GLU A 26 -10.19 -3.62 10.98
CA GLU A 26 -11.25 -2.93 10.26
C GLU A 26 -11.16 -1.42 10.49
N ALA A 27 -11.38 -0.63 9.44
CA ALA A 27 -11.44 0.81 9.51
C ALA A 27 -12.61 1.35 8.67
N ALA A 28 -13.25 2.44 9.13
CA ALA A 28 -14.24 3.16 8.36
C ALA A 28 -13.72 4.55 8.05
N LEU A 29 -13.85 4.96 6.79
CA LEU A 29 -13.42 6.27 6.32
C LEU A 29 -14.56 6.95 5.56
N ALA A 30 -15.01 8.10 6.07
CA ALA A 30 -15.91 8.96 5.32
C ALA A 30 -15.13 9.60 4.16
N VAL A 31 -15.63 9.44 2.94
CA VAL A 31 -15.00 9.94 1.72
C VAL A 31 -16.00 10.77 0.92
N ALA A 32 -15.49 11.75 0.19
CA ALA A 32 -16.27 12.59 -0.72
C ALA A 32 -15.94 12.26 -2.18
N HIS A 33 -16.70 12.79 -3.09
CA HIS A 33 -16.33 12.95 -4.47
C HIS A 33 -15.12 13.91 -4.52
N PRO A 34 -14.03 13.66 -5.17
CA PRO A 34 -13.71 12.74 -6.26
C PRO A 34 -12.89 11.50 -5.86
N PHE A 35 -12.70 11.21 -4.57
CA PHE A 35 -11.84 10.09 -4.14
C PHE A 35 -12.23 8.74 -4.73
N LEU A 36 -13.53 8.47 -4.87
CA LEU A 36 -14.03 7.22 -5.46
C LEU A 36 -14.10 7.23 -6.98
N THR A 37 -14.15 8.41 -7.62
CA THR A 37 -14.48 8.55 -9.04
C THR A 37 -13.51 9.43 -9.83
N GLY A 38 -12.52 10.07 -9.18
CA GLY A 38 -11.55 10.95 -9.82
C GLY A 38 -10.48 10.20 -10.62
N ASP A 39 -10.01 10.77 -11.72
CA ASP A 39 -9.09 10.15 -12.68
C ASP A 39 -7.75 9.72 -12.08
N HIS A 40 -7.32 10.34 -10.98
CA HIS A 40 -6.04 10.04 -10.33
C HIS A 40 -6.15 9.23 -9.02
N GLN A 41 -7.36 8.94 -8.58
CA GLN A 41 -7.59 8.40 -7.24
C GLN A 41 -8.46 7.14 -7.24
N MET A 42 -8.53 6.47 -8.37
CA MET A 42 -9.41 5.34 -8.64
C MET A 42 -9.09 4.12 -7.78
N LEU A 43 -9.54 4.09 -6.52
CA LEU A 43 -9.40 2.90 -5.70
C LEU A 43 -10.27 1.75 -6.20
N VAL A 44 -11.51 2.04 -6.59
CA VAL A 44 -12.52 1.02 -6.89
C VAL A 44 -12.80 0.89 -8.40
N SER A 45 -12.45 1.88 -9.22
CA SER A 45 -12.61 1.82 -10.66
C SER A 45 -11.45 1.04 -11.32
N GLY A 46 -11.68 0.51 -12.50
CA GLY A 46 -10.69 -0.30 -13.22
C GLY A 46 -10.58 -1.75 -12.76
N GLY A 47 -11.60 -2.28 -12.04
CA GLY A 47 -11.64 -3.67 -11.61
C GLY A 47 -10.73 -3.99 -10.42
N ARG A 48 -10.25 -2.99 -9.68
CA ARG A 48 -9.49 -3.20 -8.44
C ARG A 48 -10.41 -3.64 -7.32
N ARG A 49 -10.14 -4.79 -6.73
CA ARG A 49 -10.86 -5.29 -5.55
C ARG A 49 -10.21 -4.89 -4.23
N ALA A 50 -8.88 -4.69 -4.26
CA ALA A 50 -8.04 -4.39 -3.11
C ALA A 50 -6.70 -3.83 -3.60
N GLU A 51 -5.78 -3.56 -2.68
CA GLU A 51 -4.38 -3.26 -3.01
C GLU A 51 -3.41 -4.04 -2.12
N ILE A 52 -2.18 -4.18 -2.58
CA ILE A 52 -1.05 -4.55 -1.73
C ILE A 52 -0.32 -3.29 -1.27
N CYS A 53 0.30 -3.36 -0.10
CA CYS A 53 1.31 -2.41 0.36
C CYS A 53 2.57 -3.20 0.65
N TYR A 54 3.69 -2.85 0.02
CA TYR A 54 4.96 -3.51 0.28
C TYR A 54 5.94 -2.57 0.98
N VAL A 55 6.33 -2.99 2.18
CA VAL A 55 7.29 -2.27 3.04
C VAL A 55 8.67 -2.78 2.70
N MET A 56 9.34 -2.08 1.80
CA MET A 56 10.65 -2.47 1.30
C MET A 56 11.76 -1.90 2.17
N HIS A 57 12.70 -2.75 2.58
CA HIS A 57 13.83 -2.33 3.40
C HIS A 57 15.15 -2.97 2.94
N ARG A 58 16.29 -2.44 3.46
CA ARG A 58 17.62 -3.02 3.40
C ARG A 58 18.09 -3.26 4.82
N GLY A 59 18.72 -4.43 5.08
CA GLY A 59 19.24 -4.74 6.42
C GLY A 59 18.15 -4.80 7.48
N ASP A 60 18.07 -3.79 8.33
CA ASP A 60 17.08 -3.68 9.41
C ASP A 60 15.88 -2.81 8.97
N PRO A 61 14.65 -3.33 8.98
CA PRO A 61 13.46 -2.54 8.65
C PRO A 61 13.22 -1.35 9.60
N VAL A 62 13.65 -1.45 10.86
CA VAL A 62 13.56 -0.33 11.81
C VAL A 62 14.48 0.82 11.38
N GLY A 63 15.66 0.49 10.81
CA GLY A 63 16.64 1.46 10.35
C GLY A 63 16.26 2.21 9.08
N GLY A 64 15.37 1.65 8.25
CA GLY A 64 14.94 2.33 7.04
C GLY A 64 14.00 1.53 6.15
N VAL A 65 12.89 2.18 5.80
CA VAL A 65 11.93 1.69 4.81
C VAL A 65 11.86 2.65 3.63
N LEU A 66 11.58 2.10 2.46
CA LEU A 66 11.47 2.87 1.22
C LEU A 66 10.09 3.52 1.10
N LEU A 67 10.10 4.80 0.82
CA LEU A 67 8.93 5.56 0.41
C LEU A 67 9.08 6.00 -1.04
N HIS A 68 7.97 6.18 -1.75
CA HIS A 68 7.97 6.78 -3.07
C HIS A 68 7.01 7.97 -3.15
N ILE A 69 7.21 8.80 -4.17
CA ILE A 69 6.27 9.81 -4.62
C ILE A 69 6.02 9.63 -6.10
N LYS A 70 4.77 9.78 -6.55
CA LYS A 70 4.45 9.85 -7.98
C LYS A 70 4.52 11.31 -8.45
N THR A 71 4.82 11.52 -9.73
CA THR A 71 5.04 12.87 -10.30
C THR A 71 3.84 13.81 -10.17
N PHE A 72 2.64 13.26 -10.04
CA PHE A 72 1.38 13.99 -9.92
C PHE A 72 0.88 14.13 -8.47
N TYR A 73 1.60 13.59 -7.47
CA TYR A 73 1.21 13.76 -6.06
C TYR A 73 1.53 15.17 -5.55
N PRO A 74 0.86 15.62 -4.48
CA PRO A 74 1.25 16.85 -3.80
C PRO A 74 2.74 16.82 -3.43
N PRO A 75 3.43 17.96 -3.50
CA PRO A 75 4.84 18.04 -3.13
C PRO A 75 5.11 17.48 -1.74
N GLY A 76 6.10 16.61 -1.63
CA GLY A 76 6.48 16.00 -0.35
C GLY A 76 5.58 14.88 0.15
N ALA A 77 4.52 14.50 -0.57
CA ALA A 77 3.61 13.41 -0.21
C ALA A 77 4.22 12.03 -0.49
N PHE A 78 5.41 11.78 0.07
CA PHE A 78 6.03 10.46 0.05
C PHE A 78 5.25 9.48 0.90
N ARG A 79 5.06 8.27 0.37
CA ARG A 79 4.29 7.21 1.02
C ARG A 79 4.88 5.83 0.82
N LEU A 80 4.43 4.86 1.60
CA LEU A 80 4.70 3.44 1.35
C LEU A 80 4.18 3.05 -0.03
N PRO A 81 4.95 2.28 -0.83
CA PRO A 81 4.51 1.77 -2.13
C PRO A 81 3.27 0.88 -2.02
N THR A 82 2.34 1.04 -2.96
CA THR A 82 1.14 0.20 -3.07
C THR A 82 0.80 -0.06 -4.51
N GLY A 83 0.22 -1.22 -4.78
CA GLY A 83 -0.26 -1.59 -6.10
C GLY A 83 -1.64 -2.23 -6.07
N GLY A 84 -2.42 -2.06 -7.14
CA GLY A 84 -3.80 -2.53 -7.21
C GLY A 84 -3.92 -4.01 -7.51
N ILE A 85 -4.75 -4.73 -6.74
CA ILE A 85 -5.13 -6.11 -7.01
C ILE A 85 -6.35 -6.11 -7.91
N HIS A 86 -6.20 -6.61 -9.13
CA HIS A 86 -7.30 -6.71 -10.09
C HIS A 86 -8.20 -7.93 -9.81
N THR A 87 -9.41 -7.88 -10.35
CA THR A 87 -10.32 -9.03 -10.27
C THR A 87 -9.68 -10.27 -10.90
N GLY A 88 -9.61 -11.38 -10.14
CA GLY A 88 -8.99 -12.62 -10.56
C GLY A 88 -7.47 -12.69 -10.40
N GLU A 89 -6.82 -11.60 -10.01
CA GLU A 89 -5.39 -11.60 -9.72
C GLU A 89 -5.14 -12.07 -8.27
N ALA A 90 -4.17 -12.95 -8.08
CA ALA A 90 -3.75 -13.40 -6.76
C ALA A 90 -2.86 -12.35 -6.07
N VAL A 91 -2.99 -12.21 -4.76
CA VAL A 91 -2.21 -11.24 -3.95
C VAL A 91 -0.70 -11.38 -4.18
N ALA A 92 -0.17 -12.61 -4.19
CA ALA A 92 1.26 -12.85 -4.41
C ALA A 92 1.72 -12.47 -5.83
N ALA A 93 0.87 -12.67 -6.84
CA ALA A 93 1.17 -12.28 -8.22
C ALA A 93 1.19 -10.75 -8.36
N THR A 94 0.21 -10.06 -7.76
CA THR A 94 0.19 -8.60 -7.69
C THR A 94 1.45 -8.06 -7.01
N LEU A 95 1.85 -8.64 -5.86
CA LEU A 95 3.04 -8.22 -5.15
C LEU A 95 4.29 -8.29 -6.04
N ALA A 96 4.47 -9.39 -6.75
CA ALA A 96 5.62 -9.57 -7.64
C ALA A 96 5.59 -8.61 -8.84
N ARG A 97 4.41 -8.39 -9.44
CA ARG A 97 4.22 -7.48 -10.56
C ARG A 97 4.51 -6.03 -10.17
N GLU A 98 3.89 -5.54 -9.10
CA GLU A 98 4.05 -4.14 -8.66
C GLU A 98 5.48 -3.83 -8.23
N ILE A 99 6.16 -4.76 -7.52
CA ILE A 99 7.57 -4.60 -7.18
C ILE A 99 8.41 -4.48 -8.47
N PHE A 100 8.13 -5.29 -9.49
CA PHE A 100 8.86 -5.20 -10.76
C PHE A 100 8.56 -3.90 -11.51
N GLU A 101 7.29 -3.53 -11.66
CA GLU A 101 6.86 -2.33 -12.39
C GLU A 101 7.40 -1.06 -11.76
N GLU A 102 7.25 -0.92 -10.44
CA GLU A 102 7.70 0.28 -9.73
C GLU A 102 9.20 0.31 -9.47
N THR A 103 9.92 -0.81 -9.33
CA THR A 103 11.33 -0.83 -8.88
C THR A 103 12.32 -1.50 -9.83
N GLY A 104 11.85 -2.30 -10.78
CA GLY A 104 12.69 -3.13 -11.65
C GLY A 104 13.24 -4.38 -10.98
N LEU A 105 12.89 -4.63 -9.72
CA LEU A 105 13.36 -5.78 -8.97
C LEU A 105 12.38 -6.95 -9.08
N THR A 106 12.88 -8.17 -9.02
CA THR A 106 12.05 -9.38 -9.09
C THR A 106 12.00 -10.07 -7.74
N VAL A 107 10.80 -10.52 -7.35
CA VAL A 107 10.56 -11.33 -6.15
C VAL A 107 11.02 -12.76 -6.38
N GLY A 108 11.65 -13.39 -5.40
CA GLY A 108 12.07 -14.78 -5.45
C GLY A 108 13.21 -15.09 -4.49
N ASP A 109 13.73 -16.31 -4.60
CA ASP A 109 14.87 -16.77 -3.83
C ASP A 109 16.18 -16.38 -4.53
N GLY A 110 17.17 -15.96 -3.75
CA GLY A 110 18.51 -15.66 -4.22
C GLY A 110 19.01 -14.27 -3.86
N PRO A 111 20.34 -14.04 -4.02
CA PRO A 111 21.00 -12.83 -3.55
C PRO A 111 20.58 -11.56 -4.33
N ASP A 112 20.11 -11.73 -5.58
CA ASP A 112 19.69 -10.62 -6.46
C ASP A 112 18.17 -10.41 -6.47
N LYS A 113 17.44 -11.13 -5.62
CA LYS A 113 15.97 -11.10 -5.59
C LYS A 113 15.44 -10.37 -4.35
N VAL A 114 14.23 -9.85 -4.49
CA VAL A 114 13.47 -9.34 -3.35
C VAL A 114 12.87 -10.52 -2.61
N GLU A 115 13.21 -10.63 -1.34
CA GLU A 115 12.70 -11.64 -0.42
C GLU A 115 11.43 -11.13 0.25
N VAL A 116 10.34 -11.89 0.17
CA VAL A 116 9.15 -11.63 1.00
C VAL A 116 9.40 -12.23 2.37
N GLN A 117 9.62 -11.39 3.37
CA GLN A 117 10.00 -11.84 4.71
C GLN A 117 8.81 -12.11 5.63
N ARG A 118 7.76 -11.30 5.50
CA ARG A 118 6.61 -11.40 6.38
C ARG A 118 5.35 -10.82 5.73
N PHE A 119 4.24 -11.49 5.92
CA PHE A 119 2.92 -10.91 5.75
C PHE A 119 2.56 -10.19 7.05
N LEU A 120 2.33 -8.87 6.99
CA LEU A 120 2.07 -8.05 8.17
C LEU A 120 0.60 -8.05 8.57
N GLY A 121 -0.30 -8.37 7.65
CA GLY A 121 -1.74 -8.41 7.86
C GLY A 121 -2.54 -7.57 6.88
N VAL A 122 -3.82 -7.42 7.17
CA VAL A 122 -4.80 -6.75 6.32
C VAL A 122 -5.48 -5.61 7.08
N LEU A 123 -5.64 -4.46 6.39
CA LEU A 123 -6.64 -3.47 6.73
C LEU A 123 -7.84 -3.62 5.79
N ALA A 124 -9.01 -3.88 6.34
CA ALA A 124 -10.28 -3.89 5.62
C ALA A 124 -11.01 -2.56 5.87
N TYR A 125 -11.40 -1.89 4.80
CA TYR A 125 -12.03 -0.57 4.87
C TYR A 125 -13.49 -0.63 4.50
N THR A 126 -14.30 0.18 5.19
CA THR A 126 -15.60 0.65 4.71
C THR A 126 -15.45 2.12 4.30
N LEU A 127 -15.40 2.38 3.00
CA LEU A 127 -15.38 3.74 2.45
C LEU A 127 -16.81 4.24 2.36
N ARG A 128 -17.17 5.21 3.19
CA ARG A 128 -18.54 5.72 3.32
C ARG A 128 -18.73 6.99 2.50
N HIS A 129 -19.52 6.92 1.45
CA HIS A 129 -19.86 8.07 0.64
C HIS A 129 -21.33 8.44 0.82
N PRO A 130 -21.69 9.72 1.10
CA PRO A 130 -23.03 10.11 1.46
C PRO A 130 -24.09 9.89 0.36
N GLN A 131 -23.67 9.83 -0.91
CA GLN A 131 -24.57 9.66 -2.06
C GLN A 131 -24.40 8.32 -2.77
N LEU A 132 -23.19 7.76 -2.78
CA LEU A 132 -22.85 6.51 -3.49
C LEU A 132 -22.96 5.26 -2.60
N GLY A 133 -23.14 5.46 -1.29
CA GLY A 133 -23.18 4.38 -0.31
C GLY A 133 -21.80 3.93 0.13
N ASP A 134 -21.76 2.77 0.78
CA ASP A 134 -20.55 2.18 1.33
C ASP A 134 -19.85 1.30 0.27
N ALA A 135 -18.54 1.49 0.11
CA ALA A 135 -17.70 0.67 -0.74
C ALA A 135 -16.64 -0.08 0.10
N PRO A 136 -16.58 -1.43 0.03
CA PRO A 136 -15.54 -2.19 0.68
C PRO A 136 -14.23 -2.07 -0.10
N PHE A 137 -13.11 -2.00 0.63
CA PHE A 137 -11.77 -2.06 0.06
C PHE A 137 -10.81 -2.71 1.07
N ALA A 138 -9.64 -3.18 0.64
CA ALA A 138 -8.65 -3.77 1.55
C ALA A 138 -7.22 -3.48 1.09
N THR A 139 -6.31 -3.40 2.05
CA THR A 139 -4.86 -3.35 1.79
C THR A 139 -4.18 -4.52 2.49
N TYR A 140 -3.45 -5.34 1.73
CA TYR A 140 -2.60 -6.43 2.20
C TYR A 140 -1.17 -5.92 2.36
N HIS A 141 -0.59 -6.03 3.56
CA HIS A 141 0.72 -5.46 3.87
C HIS A 141 1.79 -6.53 3.94
N PHE A 142 2.92 -6.30 3.26
CA PHE A 142 4.06 -7.21 3.24
C PHE A 142 5.34 -6.51 3.63
N LEU A 143 6.18 -7.16 4.42
CA LEU A 143 7.56 -6.75 4.65
C LEU A 143 8.45 -7.48 3.65
N VAL A 144 9.21 -6.71 2.86
CA VAL A 144 10.06 -7.25 1.81
C VAL A 144 11.48 -6.69 1.92
N ARG A 145 12.47 -7.57 1.81
CA ARG A 145 13.88 -7.18 1.82
C ARG A 145 14.40 -7.13 0.39
N MET A 146 14.93 -5.98 0.01
CA MET A 146 15.64 -5.87 -1.26
C MET A 146 17.14 -6.16 -1.07
N PRO A 147 17.87 -6.61 -2.13
CA PRO A 147 19.32 -6.75 -2.09
C PRO A 147 20.01 -5.43 -1.77
N ASP A 148 21.06 -5.46 -0.96
CA ASP A 148 21.75 -4.25 -0.50
C ASP A 148 22.38 -3.43 -1.64
N ALA A 149 22.86 -4.10 -2.69
CA ALA A 149 23.47 -3.46 -3.87
C ALA A 149 22.46 -3.14 -4.99
N ALA A 150 21.17 -3.48 -4.82
CA ALA A 150 20.19 -3.26 -5.86
C ALA A 150 19.93 -1.76 -6.10
N THR A 151 19.76 -1.41 -7.37
CA THR A 151 19.33 -0.08 -7.80
C THR A 151 17.85 -0.11 -8.22
N LEU A 152 17.15 0.96 -7.90
CA LEU A 152 15.74 1.12 -8.28
C LEU A 152 15.66 1.68 -9.69
N ALA A 153 14.95 1.00 -10.58
CA ALA A 153 14.76 1.40 -11.97
C ALA A 153 13.34 1.00 -12.42
N PRO A 154 12.33 1.87 -12.24
CA PRO A 154 10.97 1.58 -12.65
C PRO A 154 10.89 1.07 -14.09
N GLN A 155 10.13 0.00 -14.32
CA GLN A 155 10.01 -0.63 -15.63
C GLN A 155 8.76 -0.19 -16.39
N ASP A 156 7.75 0.28 -15.65
CA ASP A 156 6.54 0.81 -16.25
C ASP A 156 6.50 2.35 -16.12
N PRO A 157 6.58 3.09 -17.26
CA PRO A 157 6.48 4.56 -17.24
C PRO A 157 5.11 5.06 -16.75
N GLU A 158 4.04 4.26 -16.88
CA GLU A 158 2.69 4.63 -16.42
C GLU A 158 2.62 4.75 -14.90
N GLU A 159 3.51 4.07 -14.18
CA GLU A 159 3.66 4.19 -12.73
C GLU A 159 4.08 5.59 -12.27
N SER A 160 4.65 6.40 -13.18
CA SER A 160 4.95 7.81 -12.94
C SER A 160 5.75 8.07 -11.66
N ILE A 161 6.71 7.21 -11.34
CA ILE A 161 7.54 7.35 -10.13
C ILE A 161 8.37 8.63 -10.22
N GLY A 162 8.12 9.57 -9.31
CA GLY A 162 8.79 10.88 -9.24
C GLY A 162 10.03 10.89 -8.35
N GLY A 163 10.21 9.88 -7.51
CA GLY A 163 11.36 9.78 -6.62
C GLY A 163 11.17 8.83 -5.45
N TRP A 164 12.26 8.63 -4.73
CA TRP A 164 12.38 7.71 -3.61
C TRP A 164 12.94 8.41 -2.38
N GLN A 165 12.57 7.91 -1.21
CA GLN A 165 13.11 8.39 0.05
C GLN A 165 13.21 7.23 1.05
N TRP A 166 14.38 7.09 1.70
CA TRP A 166 14.56 6.18 2.82
C TRP A 166 14.25 6.89 4.12
N ARG A 167 13.44 6.28 4.96
CA ARG A 167 13.09 6.81 6.29
C ARG A 167 13.10 5.71 7.32
N PRO A 168 13.56 5.98 8.55
CA PRO A 168 13.38 5.07 9.67
C PRO A 168 11.90 4.70 9.84
N ALA A 169 11.60 3.44 10.16
CA ALA A 169 10.21 3.02 10.41
C ALA A 169 9.58 3.78 11.57
N THR A 170 10.39 4.27 12.51
CA THR A 170 9.95 5.13 13.62
C THR A 170 9.39 6.49 13.18
N GLU A 171 9.63 6.90 11.93
CA GLU A 171 9.06 8.13 11.36
C GLU A 171 7.71 7.91 10.67
N LEU A 172 7.22 6.67 10.55
CA LEU A 172 5.99 6.38 9.81
C LEU A 172 4.76 7.11 10.36
N ASP A 173 4.66 7.31 11.67
CA ASP A 173 3.59 8.11 12.27
C ASP A 173 3.70 9.60 11.88
N ALA A 174 4.90 10.17 11.90
CA ALA A 174 5.12 11.55 11.46
C ALA A 174 4.88 11.73 9.95
N ILE A 175 5.14 10.70 9.15
CA ILE A 175 4.80 10.67 7.72
C ILE A 175 3.29 10.58 7.54
N ALA A 176 2.59 9.76 8.32
CA ALA A 176 1.14 9.68 8.34
C ALA A 176 0.52 11.05 8.65
N ASP A 177 1.01 11.75 9.67
CA ASP A 177 0.53 13.09 10.03
C ASP A 177 0.72 14.13 8.91
N ARG A 178 1.79 13.99 8.11
CA ARG A 178 1.97 14.83 6.91
C ARG A 178 0.98 14.50 5.81
N LEU A 179 0.75 13.22 5.57
CA LEU A 179 -0.23 12.77 4.57
C LEU A 179 -1.66 13.20 4.94
N GLU A 180 -1.99 13.20 6.23
CA GLU A 180 -3.30 13.66 6.71
C GLU A 180 -3.54 15.14 6.36
N ARG A 181 -2.48 15.96 6.36
CA ARG A 181 -2.55 17.39 6.07
C ARG A 181 -2.46 17.77 4.59
N VAL A 182 -2.22 16.84 3.66
CA VAL A 182 -2.15 17.20 2.23
C VAL A 182 -3.46 17.80 1.70
N GLY A 183 -4.57 17.57 2.39
CA GLY A 183 -5.87 18.17 2.08
C GLY A 183 -6.00 19.65 2.48
N GLU A 184 -5.11 20.18 3.33
CA GLU A 184 -5.12 21.59 3.74
C GLU A 184 -4.79 22.48 2.54
N ASP A 185 -3.87 22.04 1.67
CA ASP A 185 -3.46 22.77 0.47
C ASP A 185 -4.36 22.46 -0.74
N SER A 186 -5.02 21.31 -0.75
CA SER A 186 -5.87 20.88 -1.86
C SER A 186 -6.90 19.85 -1.40
N SER A 187 -8.18 20.26 -1.40
CA SER A 187 -9.29 19.38 -1.01
C SER A 187 -9.42 18.12 -1.86
N VAL A 188 -8.90 18.14 -3.09
CA VAL A 188 -8.87 16.98 -3.99
C VAL A 188 -8.06 15.82 -3.41
N TRP A 189 -7.03 16.12 -2.62
CA TRP A 189 -6.14 15.13 -2.00
C TRP A 189 -6.50 14.76 -0.55
N ALA A 190 -7.49 15.41 0.03
CA ALA A 190 -7.85 15.23 1.45
C ALA A 190 -8.18 13.77 1.79
N ASP A 191 -9.07 13.15 1.02
CA ASP A 191 -9.50 11.77 1.27
C ASP A 191 -8.40 10.77 0.96
N TRP A 192 -7.62 11.01 -0.10
CA TRP A 192 -6.45 10.21 -0.42
C TRP A 192 -5.43 10.23 0.72
N GLY A 193 -5.12 11.41 1.26
CA GLY A 193 -4.19 11.55 2.38
C GLY A 193 -4.67 10.78 3.59
N ARG A 194 -5.92 10.98 4.03
CA ARG A 194 -6.53 10.27 5.15
C ARG A 194 -6.55 8.75 4.96
N PHE A 195 -6.78 8.28 3.73
CA PHE A 195 -6.71 6.87 3.40
C PHE A 195 -5.28 6.32 3.56
N ARG A 196 -4.27 7.03 3.04
CA ARG A 196 -2.86 6.60 3.14
C ARG A 196 -2.34 6.56 4.56
N VAL A 197 -2.80 7.46 5.43
CA VAL A 197 -2.50 7.47 6.88
C VAL A 197 -2.70 6.10 7.53
N LEU A 198 -3.80 5.43 7.19
CA LEU A 198 -4.19 4.17 7.85
C LEU A 198 -3.13 3.08 7.65
N SER A 199 -2.62 2.90 6.42
CA SER A 199 -1.55 1.94 6.13
C SER A 199 -0.24 2.29 6.84
N HIS A 200 0.14 3.58 6.91
CA HIS A 200 1.37 3.99 7.59
C HIS A 200 1.31 3.69 9.09
N ARG A 201 0.22 4.06 9.75
CA ARG A 201 0.01 3.77 11.18
C ARG A 201 -0.10 2.27 11.47
N PHE A 202 -0.73 1.52 10.57
CA PHE A 202 -0.77 0.06 10.68
C PHE A 202 0.65 -0.52 10.63
N VAL A 203 1.44 -0.18 9.61
CA VAL A 203 2.81 -0.67 9.46
C VAL A 203 3.70 -0.23 10.63
N ALA A 204 3.57 1.01 11.11
CA ALA A 204 4.31 1.48 12.28
C ALA A 204 4.11 0.56 13.49
N ARG A 205 2.85 0.15 13.77
CA ARG A 205 2.54 -0.80 14.87
C ARG A 205 3.09 -2.21 14.64
N GLN A 206 3.18 -2.65 13.38
CA GLN A 206 3.68 -4.00 13.06
C GLN A 206 5.21 -4.10 13.08
N LEU A 207 5.91 -2.97 13.03
CA LEU A 207 7.38 -2.88 13.07
C LEU A 207 7.94 -2.36 14.41
N ALA A 208 7.06 -1.99 15.36
CA ALA A 208 7.43 -1.49 16.69
C ALA A 208 8.04 -2.56 17.62
#